data_b9d9b8b1c03698efa8b75ce954d0cfd4
#
_entry.id   b9d9b8b1c03698efa8b75ce954d0cfd4
#
_cell.length_a   1.000
_cell.length_b   1.000
_cell.length_c   1.000
_cell.angle_alpha   90.00
_cell.angle_beta   90.00
_cell.angle_gamma   90.00
#
_symmetry.space_group_name_H-M   'P 1'
#
loop_
_entity.id
_entity.type
_entity.pdbx_description
1 polymer ?
#
loop_
_entity_poly.entity_id
_entity_poly.type
_entity_poly.pdbx_seq_one_letter_code
_entity_poly.pdbx_strand_id
1 'polypeptide(L)'
;NLKFRYYHAASAEARIDPSASNIIDMYILDRNYDVNYRLWLLENSITQPLPPSSDELFISYASELNKIKSLTDEIIYHPVKYKVLFGNKATDDLQATFKVVKNKDKVLNDNEIKTRIVTAINQFFALENWDFGEPFYFSELANYVMYQLAPDLSTFIIVPKQEDQSFGSLYEIKAEADEIFISGASVDDIKLLML
;
A
#
# COMPACT_ATOMS: atom_id res chain seq x y z
N ASN A 1 -7.22 -4.09 14.37
CA ASN A 1 -5.83 -3.81 14.80
C ASN A 1 -5.58 -2.32 14.59
N LEU A 2 -5.29 -1.61 15.68
CA LEU A 2 -4.81 -0.24 15.62
C LEU A 2 -3.29 -0.30 15.46
N LYS A 3 -2.76 0.26 14.37
CA LYS A 3 -1.32 0.50 14.24
C LYS A 3 -1.05 1.93 14.64
N PHE A 4 -0.17 2.15 15.61
CA PHE A 4 0.29 3.45 16.03
C PHE A 4 1.71 3.68 15.54
N ARG A 5 1.95 4.85 14.95
CA ARG A 5 3.30 5.30 14.68
C ARG A 5 3.53 6.59 15.46
N TYR A 6 4.49 6.57 16.35
CA TYR A 6 4.89 7.72 17.13
C TYR A 6 5.98 8.50 16.38
N TYR A 7 5.69 9.74 16.02
CA TYR A 7 6.69 10.66 15.52
C TYR A 7 7.03 11.70 16.61
N HIS A 8 8.26 11.71 17.02
CA HIS A 8 8.77 12.85 17.77
C HIS A 8 9.03 13.98 16.77
N ALA A 9 8.52 15.20 17.03
CA ALA A 9 8.78 16.36 16.19
C ALA A 9 10.31 16.53 16.03
N ALA A 10 10.76 16.46 14.78
CA ALA A 10 12.11 16.04 14.45
C ALA A 10 13.20 17.08 14.69
N SER A 11 12.96 18.33 14.98
CA SER A 11 14.05 19.24 15.26
C SER A 11 13.68 20.31 16.27
N ALA A 12 14.63 20.59 17.16
CA ALA A 12 14.57 21.73 18.10
C ALA A 12 14.39 23.08 17.38
N GLU A 13 14.75 23.16 16.11
CA GLU A 13 14.63 24.36 15.27
C GLU A 13 13.19 24.62 14.79
N ALA A 14 12.33 23.60 14.75
CA ALA A 14 10.92 23.74 14.42
C ALA A 14 10.03 24.06 15.63
N ARG A 15 10.57 24.09 16.84
CA ARG A 15 9.86 24.44 18.06
C ARG A 15 9.96 25.94 18.31
N ILE A 16 8.85 26.63 18.15
CA ILE A 16 8.73 28.06 18.52
C ILE A 16 8.65 28.24 20.04
N ASP A 17 8.17 27.24 20.77
CA ASP A 17 8.06 27.25 22.22
C ASP A 17 8.43 25.89 22.85
N PRO A 18 9.50 25.78 23.63
CA PRO A 18 9.88 24.54 24.30
C PRO A 18 8.97 24.16 25.50
N SER A 19 8.06 25.01 25.91
CA SER A 19 7.01 24.70 26.89
C SER A 19 5.76 24.11 26.25
N ALA A 20 5.79 23.90 24.92
CA ALA A 20 4.66 23.46 24.19
C ALA A 20 4.11 22.11 24.64
N SER A 21 2.81 22.05 24.65
CA SER A 21 1.93 20.91 24.81
C SER A 21 2.53 19.63 24.18
N ASN A 22 2.42 18.54 24.88
CA ASN A 22 2.80 17.23 24.42
C ASN A 22 1.69 16.74 23.46
N ILE A 23 1.89 16.95 22.15
CA ILE A 23 0.94 16.59 21.10
C ILE A 23 1.33 15.25 20.51
N ILE A 24 0.35 14.36 20.36
CA ILE A 24 0.51 13.07 19.68
C ILE A 24 -0.30 13.10 18.39
N ASP A 25 0.37 12.89 17.26
CA ASP A 25 -0.26 12.59 15.98
C ASP A 25 -0.59 11.11 15.91
N MET A 26 -1.87 10.78 15.71
CA MET A 26 -2.35 9.41 15.67
C MET A 26 -2.92 9.10 14.29
N TYR A 27 -2.26 8.20 13.56
CA TYR A 27 -2.69 7.74 12.25
C TYR A 27 -3.53 6.49 12.39
N ILE A 28 -4.77 6.52 11.87
CA ILE A 28 -5.74 5.44 12.03
C ILE A 28 -6.25 4.99 10.65
N LEU A 29 -6.05 3.70 10.35
CA LEU A 29 -6.75 3.04 9.26
C LEU A 29 -8.03 2.43 9.80
N ASP A 30 -9.19 3.02 9.45
CA ASP A 30 -10.49 2.54 9.87
C ASP A 30 -10.84 1.19 9.21
N ARG A 31 -11.39 0.27 10.00
CA ARG A 31 -11.70 -1.07 9.51
C ARG A 31 -12.81 -1.08 8.47
N ASN A 32 -13.84 -0.25 8.63
CA ASN A 32 -14.94 -0.21 7.67
C ASN A 32 -14.47 0.37 6.34
N TYR A 33 -13.61 1.40 6.41
CA TYR A 33 -12.96 1.94 5.23
C TYR A 33 -12.10 0.88 4.53
N ASP A 34 -11.26 0.13 5.25
CA ASP A 34 -10.44 -0.96 4.69
C ASP A 34 -11.30 -2.00 3.97
N VAL A 35 -12.35 -2.51 4.62
CA VAL A 35 -13.25 -3.52 4.03
C VAL A 35 -13.90 -2.99 2.77
N ASN A 36 -14.49 -1.79 2.83
CA ASN A 36 -15.19 -1.20 1.69
C ASN A 36 -14.22 -0.88 0.53
N TYR A 37 -13.00 -0.45 0.84
CA TYR A 37 -11.98 -0.18 -0.18
C TYR A 37 -11.55 -1.45 -0.91
N ARG A 38 -11.35 -2.55 -0.20
CA ARG A 38 -11.04 -3.86 -0.80
C ARG A 38 -12.18 -4.38 -1.67
N LEU A 39 -13.43 -4.20 -1.24
CA LEU A 39 -14.60 -4.52 -2.07
C LEU A 39 -14.64 -3.66 -3.34
N TRP A 40 -14.37 -2.36 -3.21
CA TRP A 40 -14.28 -1.48 -4.38
C TRP A 40 -13.18 -1.89 -5.37
N LEU A 41 -12.04 -2.39 -4.91
CA LEU A 41 -10.98 -2.89 -5.80
C LEU A 41 -11.45 -4.10 -6.62
N LEU A 42 -12.33 -4.92 -6.07
CA LEU A 42 -12.84 -6.13 -6.75
C LEU A 42 -14.04 -5.84 -7.66
N GLU A 43 -14.85 -4.83 -7.35
CA GLU A 43 -16.09 -4.55 -8.06
C GLU A 43 -16.05 -3.20 -8.79
N ASN A 44 -16.46 -3.21 -10.08
CA ASN A 44 -16.47 -1.99 -10.90
C ASN A 44 -17.71 -1.11 -10.69
N SER A 45 -18.74 -1.61 -10.03
CA SER A 45 -20.03 -0.92 -9.83
C SER A 45 -20.09 -0.04 -8.58
N ILE A 46 -19.10 -0.12 -7.70
CA ILE A 46 -19.06 0.59 -6.43
C ILE A 46 -18.25 1.89 -6.59
N THR A 47 -18.73 2.96 -5.97
CA THR A 47 -17.98 4.23 -5.88
C THR A 47 -16.82 4.08 -4.92
N GLN A 48 -15.68 4.70 -5.25
CA GLN A 48 -14.51 4.68 -4.38
C GLN A 48 -14.85 5.21 -2.97
N PRO A 49 -14.61 4.43 -1.91
CA PRO A 49 -14.82 4.89 -0.56
C PRO A 49 -13.84 5.99 -0.18
N LEU A 50 -14.34 6.98 0.55
CA LEU A 50 -13.49 8.01 1.16
C LEU A 50 -13.07 7.57 2.57
N PRO A 51 -11.88 7.94 3.03
CA PRO A 51 -11.49 7.74 4.41
C PRO A 51 -12.41 8.57 5.33
N PRO A 52 -12.61 8.14 6.60
CA PRO A 52 -13.36 8.92 7.57
C PRO A 52 -12.66 10.25 7.86
N SER A 53 -13.41 11.24 8.28
CA SER A 53 -12.84 12.50 8.77
C SER A 53 -12.18 12.33 10.15
N SER A 54 -11.34 13.29 10.54
CA SER A 54 -10.73 13.31 11.89
C SER A 54 -11.79 13.35 12.99
N ASP A 55 -12.90 14.06 12.77
CA ASP A 55 -14.01 14.14 13.75
C ASP A 55 -14.73 12.79 13.90
N GLU A 56 -14.95 12.06 12.81
CA GLU A 56 -15.53 10.72 12.86
C GLU A 56 -14.61 9.74 13.57
N LEU A 57 -13.30 9.82 13.36
CA LEU A 57 -12.32 9.03 14.09
C LEU A 57 -12.33 9.37 15.58
N PHE A 58 -12.38 10.66 15.92
CA PHE A 58 -12.50 11.09 17.31
C PHE A 58 -13.73 10.50 17.99
N ILE A 59 -14.91 10.63 17.38
CA ILE A 59 -16.17 10.09 17.92
C ILE A 59 -16.08 8.57 18.12
N SER A 60 -15.51 7.86 17.14
CA SER A 60 -15.45 6.40 17.15
C SER A 60 -14.44 5.83 18.16
N TYR A 61 -13.31 6.51 18.38
CA TYR A 61 -12.20 5.94 19.12
C TYR A 61 -11.81 6.70 20.39
N ALA A 62 -12.40 7.90 20.67
CA ALA A 62 -12.03 8.72 21.83
C ALA A 62 -12.18 7.98 23.17
N SER A 63 -13.20 7.13 23.31
CA SER A 63 -13.43 6.39 24.56
C SER A 63 -12.31 5.39 24.86
N GLU A 64 -11.74 4.76 23.85
CA GLU A 64 -10.63 3.81 24.00
C GLU A 64 -9.28 4.50 24.14
N LEU A 65 -9.12 5.62 23.44
CA LEU A 65 -7.88 6.36 23.37
C LEU A 65 -7.71 7.39 24.50
N ASN A 66 -8.78 7.72 25.21
CA ASN A 66 -8.71 8.55 26.43
C ASN A 66 -7.77 7.97 27.50
N LYS A 67 -7.49 6.67 27.47
CA LYS A 67 -6.49 6.06 28.36
C LYS A 67 -5.08 6.53 28.04
N ILE A 68 -4.82 6.88 26.79
CA ILE A 68 -3.52 7.40 26.32
C ILE A 68 -3.42 8.91 26.56
N LYS A 69 -4.55 9.61 26.66
CA LYS A 69 -4.63 11.04 26.91
C LYS A 69 -4.02 11.45 28.27
N SER A 70 -3.81 10.52 29.17
CA SER A 70 -3.06 10.77 30.42
C SER A 70 -1.56 11.07 30.19
N LEU A 71 -1.05 10.77 28.99
CA LEU A 71 0.35 10.95 28.59
C LEU A 71 0.55 12.16 27.67
N THR A 72 -0.52 12.81 27.24
CA THR A 72 -0.48 13.91 26.26
C THR A 72 -1.56 14.94 26.53
N ASP A 73 -1.28 16.19 26.20
CA ASP A 73 -2.24 17.30 26.33
C ASP A 73 -3.28 17.27 25.19
N GLU A 74 -2.85 16.83 24.00
CA GLU A 74 -3.70 16.80 22.81
C GLU A 74 -3.36 15.59 21.91
N ILE A 75 -4.39 15.01 21.30
CA ILE A 75 -4.26 13.96 20.28
C ILE A 75 -4.89 14.48 19.00
N ILE A 76 -4.11 14.50 17.90
CA ILE A 76 -4.59 14.84 16.57
C ILE A 76 -4.80 13.53 15.80
N TYR A 77 -6.02 13.34 15.31
CA TYR A 77 -6.42 12.13 14.57
C TYR A 77 -6.24 12.35 13.08
N HIS A 78 -5.43 11.50 12.45
CA HIS A 78 -5.19 11.49 11.01
C HIS A 78 -5.79 10.22 10.40
N PRO A 79 -6.79 10.34 9.52
CA PRO A 79 -7.30 9.20 8.79
C PRO A 79 -6.25 8.72 7.77
N VAL A 80 -5.96 7.42 7.78
CA VAL A 80 -5.09 6.79 6.79
C VAL A 80 -5.89 6.44 5.55
N LYS A 81 -5.33 6.72 4.39
CA LYS A 81 -5.91 6.45 3.07
C LYS A 81 -5.06 5.45 2.29
N TYR A 82 -5.71 4.70 1.41
CA TYR A 82 -5.02 3.80 0.50
C TYR A 82 -4.48 4.53 -0.73
N LYS A 83 -3.25 4.20 -1.10
CA LYS A 83 -2.65 4.54 -2.39
C LYS A 83 -2.59 3.27 -3.23
N VAL A 84 -3.41 3.21 -4.29
CA VAL A 84 -3.49 2.03 -5.15
C VAL A 84 -2.30 1.99 -6.08
N LEU A 85 -1.60 0.86 -6.08
CA LEU A 85 -0.58 0.54 -7.06
C LEU A 85 -1.11 -0.53 -8.01
N PHE A 86 -0.80 -0.39 -9.28
CA PHE A 86 -1.12 -1.34 -10.34
C PHE A 86 -2.61 -1.48 -10.63
N GLY A 87 -2.92 -2.15 -11.71
CA GLY A 87 -4.29 -2.36 -12.15
C GLY A 87 -4.99 -1.12 -12.70
N ASN A 88 -6.24 -1.28 -13.10
CA ASN A 88 -7.03 -0.24 -13.77
C ASN A 88 -7.58 0.83 -12.82
N LYS A 89 -7.49 0.62 -11.51
CA LYS A 89 -7.96 1.57 -10.48
C LYS A 89 -6.83 2.43 -9.91
N ALA A 90 -5.58 2.12 -10.24
CA ALA A 90 -4.46 3.01 -9.98
C ALA A 90 -4.47 4.19 -10.95
N THR A 91 -3.86 5.30 -10.55
CA THR A 91 -3.59 6.42 -11.46
C THR A 91 -2.68 5.97 -12.61
N ASP A 92 -2.78 6.60 -13.75
CA ASP A 92 -2.10 6.15 -14.98
C ASP A 92 -0.59 5.98 -14.81
N ASP A 93 0.03 6.85 -14.03
CA ASP A 93 1.46 6.84 -13.68
C ASP A 93 1.87 5.67 -12.78
N LEU A 94 0.91 5.06 -12.08
CA LEU A 94 1.11 3.92 -11.17
C LEU A 94 0.65 2.58 -11.77
N GLN A 95 0.08 2.59 -12.97
CA GLN A 95 -0.30 1.37 -13.66
C GLN A 95 0.92 0.65 -14.21
N ALA A 96 0.94 -0.68 -14.06
CA ALA A 96 2.05 -1.51 -14.50
C ALA A 96 1.60 -2.69 -15.36
N THR A 97 2.54 -3.18 -16.16
CA THR A 97 2.47 -4.48 -16.81
C THR A 97 3.58 -5.36 -16.25
N PHE A 98 3.22 -6.55 -15.80
CA PHE A 98 4.15 -7.54 -15.30
C PHE A 98 4.56 -8.48 -16.44
N LYS A 99 5.79 -8.32 -16.94
CA LYS A 99 6.36 -9.19 -17.98
C LYS A 99 7.03 -10.39 -17.32
N VAL A 100 6.58 -11.58 -17.71
CA VAL A 100 6.95 -12.83 -17.02
C VAL A 100 7.41 -13.87 -18.03
N VAL A 101 8.52 -14.55 -17.71
CA VAL A 101 8.98 -15.73 -18.44
C VAL A 101 8.86 -16.94 -17.54
N LYS A 102 8.12 -17.96 -17.98
CA LYS A 102 8.02 -19.25 -17.28
C LYS A 102 9.28 -20.08 -17.47
N ASN A 103 9.59 -20.90 -16.48
CA ASN A 103 10.63 -21.92 -16.66
C ASN A 103 10.16 -23.00 -17.65
N LYS A 104 10.98 -23.30 -18.68
CA LYS A 104 10.64 -24.23 -19.77
C LYS A 104 10.43 -25.67 -19.28
N ASP A 105 11.04 -26.03 -18.18
CA ASP A 105 10.97 -27.38 -17.62
C ASP A 105 9.66 -27.66 -16.85
N LYS A 106 8.79 -26.64 -16.72
CA LYS A 106 7.52 -26.72 -16.00
C LYS A 106 6.34 -26.55 -16.93
N VAL A 107 5.48 -27.57 -16.97
CA VAL A 107 4.19 -27.52 -17.66
C VAL A 107 3.14 -26.93 -16.73
N LEU A 108 3.11 -25.61 -16.60
CA LEU A 108 2.10 -24.88 -15.83
C LEU A 108 1.10 -24.20 -16.76
N ASN A 109 -0.17 -24.25 -16.38
CA ASN A 109 -1.23 -23.53 -17.07
C ASN A 109 -1.00 -22.02 -16.92
N ASP A 110 -1.16 -21.27 -18.02
CA ASP A 110 -0.96 -19.83 -18.06
C ASP A 110 -1.85 -19.07 -17.06
N ASN A 111 -3.10 -19.47 -16.92
CA ASN A 111 -4.02 -18.84 -15.95
C ASN A 111 -3.64 -19.16 -14.51
N GLU A 112 -3.17 -20.36 -14.25
CA GLU A 112 -2.70 -20.74 -12.90
C GLU A 112 -1.51 -19.89 -12.48
N ILE A 113 -0.50 -19.77 -13.34
CA ILE A 113 0.68 -18.98 -13.03
C ILE A 113 0.35 -17.48 -12.82
N LYS A 114 -0.54 -16.93 -13.66
CA LYS A 114 -1.03 -15.56 -13.51
C LYS A 114 -1.73 -15.36 -12.15
N THR A 115 -2.62 -16.27 -11.77
CA THR A 115 -3.31 -16.20 -10.47
C THR A 115 -2.33 -16.26 -9.31
N ARG A 116 -1.33 -17.14 -9.36
CA ARG A 116 -0.30 -17.26 -8.33
C ARG A 116 0.54 -15.99 -8.22
N ILE A 117 0.86 -15.34 -9.35
CA ILE A 117 1.58 -14.06 -9.35
C ILE A 117 0.74 -12.97 -8.69
N VAL A 118 -0.54 -12.82 -9.04
CA VAL A 118 -1.44 -11.84 -8.41
C VAL A 118 -1.56 -12.11 -6.91
N THR A 119 -1.66 -13.38 -6.52
CA THR A 119 -1.70 -13.77 -5.10
C THR A 119 -0.43 -13.34 -4.37
N ALA A 120 0.75 -13.58 -4.96
CA ALA A 120 2.02 -13.17 -4.38
C ALA A 120 2.15 -11.64 -4.27
N ILE A 121 1.71 -10.89 -5.29
CA ILE A 121 1.68 -9.42 -5.24
C ILE A 121 0.76 -8.94 -4.11
N ASN A 122 -0.44 -9.51 -3.98
CA ASN A 122 -1.38 -9.13 -2.92
C ASN A 122 -0.87 -9.50 -1.52
N GLN A 123 -0.14 -10.60 -1.39
CA GLN A 123 0.53 -10.96 -0.14
C GLN A 123 1.67 -10.01 0.22
N PHE A 124 2.42 -9.54 -0.76
CA PHE A 124 3.44 -8.51 -0.53
C PHE A 124 2.83 -7.24 0.05
N PHE A 125 1.66 -6.80 -0.47
CA PHE A 125 0.92 -5.63 0.03
C PHE A 125 -0.07 -5.97 1.15
N ALA A 126 0.08 -7.10 1.83
CA ALA A 126 -0.74 -7.40 3.00
C ALA A 126 -0.49 -6.39 4.12
N LEU A 127 -1.56 -5.98 4.80
CA LEU A 127 -1.54 -4.90 5.78
C LEU A 127 -0.54 -5.10 6.92
N GLU A 128 -0.26 -6.35 7.26
CA GLU A 128 0.71 -6.72 8.29
C GLU A 128 2.17 -6.49 7.89
N ASN A 129 2.44 -6.34 6.60
CA ASN A 129 3.79 -6.19 6.05
C ASN A 129 4.19 -4.73 5.82
N TRP A 130 3.27 -3.78 6.02
CA TRP A 130 3.48 -2.37 5.66
C TRP A 130 3.18 -1.44 6.81
N ASP A 131 4.03 -0.44 6.98
CA ASP A 131 3.81 0.71 7.84
C ASP A 131 3.25 1.91 7.04
N PHE A 132 2.55 2.83 7.74
CA PHE A 132 2.07 4.07 7.12
C PHE A 132 3.25 4.95 6.71
N GLY A 133 3.19 5.53 5.52
CA GLY A 133 4.24 6.39 4.97
C GLY A 133 5.51 5.66 4.56
N GLU A 134 5.51 4.34 4.51
CA GLU A 134 6.64 3.54 4.05
C GLU A 134 6.80 3.65 2.53
N PRO A 135 8.00 3.91 1.99
CA PRO A 135 8.22 3.95 0.56
C PRO A 135 8.19 2.54 -0.05
N PHE A 136 7.69 2.43 -1.28
CA PHE A 136 7.67 1.20 -2.05
C PHE A 136 8.81 1.16 -3.06
N TYR A 137 9.52 0.03 -3.12
CA TYR A 137 10.58 -0.23 -4.10
C TYR A 137 10.20 -1.38 -5.03
N PHE A 138 10.22 -1.14 -6.34
CA PHE A 138 9.88 -2.16 -7.35
C PHE A 138 10.79 -3.40 -7.30
N SER A 139 12.06 -3.20 -6.94
CA SER A 139 13.02 -4.30 -6.79
C SER A 139 12.65 -5.27 -5.67
N GLU A 140 12.07 -4.78 -4.59
CA GLU A 140 11.63 -5.62 -3.46
C GLU A 140 10.47 -6.51 -3.86
N LEU A 141 9.47 -5.94 -4.54
CA LEU A 141 8.35 -6.72 -5.07
C LEU A 141 8.84 -7.77 -6.08
N ALA A 142 9.72 -7.37 -7.01
CA ALA A 142 10.24 -8.31 -8.01
C ALA A 142 11.00 -9.48 -7.35
N ASN A 143 11.84 -9.19 -6.38
CA ASN A 143 12.56 -10.21 -5.61
C ASN A 143 11.61 -11.12 -4.83
N TYR A 144 10.59 -10.53 -4.18
CA TYR A 144 9.60 -11.28 -3.43
C TYR A 144 8.83 -12.26 -4.32
N VAL A 145 8.29 -11.79 -5.46
CA VAL A 145 7.54 -12.62 -6.41
C VAL A 145 8.43 -13.74 -6.97
N MET A 146 9.67 -13.42 -7.36
CA MET A 146 10.62 -14.43 -7.84
C MET A 146 10.93 -15.48 -6.78
N TYR A 147 11.08 -15.08 -5.51
CA TYR A 147 11.32 -16.01 -4.41
C TYR A 147 10.11 -16.91 -4.16
N GLN A 148 8.89 -16.34 -4.10
CA GLN A 148 7.65 -17.09 -3.85
C GLN A 148 7.30 -18.09 -4.95
N LEU A 149 7.66 -17.76 -6.20
CA LEU A 149 7.32 -18.57 -7.37
C LEU A 149 8.52 -19.32 -7.97
N ALA A 150 9.65 -19.36 -7.28
CA ALA A 150 10.75 -20.25 -7.66
C ALA A 150 10.33 -21.73 -7.42
N PRO A 151 10.62 -22.65 -8.33
CA PRO A 151 11.38 -22.54 -9.58
C PRO A 151 10.50 -22.33 -10.84
N ASP A 152 9.27 -21.89 -10.72
CA ASP A 152 8.29 -21.85 -11.81
C ASP A 152 8.54 -20.68 -12.78
N LEU A 153 9.14 -19.59 -12.28
CA LEU A 153 9.51 -18.42 -13.07
C LEU A 153 11.02 -18.35 -13.30
N SER A 154 11.39 -17.96 -14.51
CA SER A 154 12.79 -17.60 -14.84
C SER A 154 13.01 -16.10 -14.82
N THR A 155 11.98 -15.30 -15.07
CA THR A 155 12.09 -13.83 -15.10
C THR A 155 10.77 -13.19 -14.72
N PHE A 156 10.85 -12.11 -13.93
CA PHE A 156 9.73 -11.25 -13.58
C PHE A 156 10.18 -9.79 -13.64
N ILE A 157 9.55 -9.00 -14.51
CA ILE A 157 9.90 -7.59 -14.74
C ILE A 157 8.63 -6.74 -14.62
N ILE A 158 8.74 -5.63 -13.92
CA ILE A 158 7.66 -4.65 -13.76
C ILE A 158 7.97 -3.46 -14.67
N VAL A 159 7.06 -3.15 -15.59
CA VAL A 159 7.20 -2.00 -16.49
C VAL A 159 5.97 -1.13 -16.41
N PRO A 160 6.06 0.19 -16.66
CA PRO A 160 4.88 1.04 -16.80
C PRO A 160 3.92 0.48 -17.85
N LYS A 161 2.64 0.67 -17.66
CA LYS A 161 1.62 0.22 -18.61
C LYS A 161 1.65 1.04 -19.89
N GLN A 162 1.95 2.34 -19.78
CA GLN A 162 2.13 3.24 -20.90
C GLN A 162 3.61 3.33 -21.25
N GLU A 163 3.94 3.22 -22.55
CA GLU A 163 5.34 3.12 -23.02
C GLU A 163 6.15 4.41 -22.86
N ASP A 164 5.48 5.55 -22.75
CA ASP A 164 6.08 6.88 -22.56
C ASP A 164 6.32 7.25 -21.09
N GLN A 165 5.91 6.41 -20.15
CA GLN A 165 6.06 6.62 -18.73
C GLN A 165 7.25 5.87 -18.14
N SER A 166 7.74 6.38 -17.01
CA SER A 166 8.76 5.74 -16.18
C SER A 166 8.37 5.83 -14.70
N PHE A 167 8.71 4.82 -13.91
CA PHE A 167 8.49 4.79 -12.46
C PHE A 167 9.51 5.63 -11.68
N GLY A 168 9.85 6.82 -12.16
CA GLY A 168 10.86 7.66 -11.53
C GLY A 168 12.29 7.12 -11.67
N SER A 169 13.28 7.92 -11.25
CA SER A 169 14.70 7.63 -11.45
C SER A 169 15.24 6.50 -10.57
N LEU A 170 14.59 6.22 -9.43
CA LEU A 170 15.05 5.20 -8.46
C LEU A 170 14.12 3.99 -8.38
N TYR A 171 13.10 3.91 -9.24
CA TYR A 171 12.06 2.87 -9.13
C TYR A 171 11.48 2.79 -7.70
N GLU A 172 11.24 3.98 -7.13
CA GLU A 172 10.68 4.18 -5.81
C GLU A 172 9.37 4.96 -5.91
N ILE A 173 8.36 4.57 -5.15
CA ILE A 173 7.14 5.35 -4.95
C ILE A 173 7.04 5.72 -3.48
N LYS A 174 6.95 7.02 -3.21
CA LYS A 174 6.80 7.55 -1.86
C LYS A 174 5.33 7.58 -1.44
N ALA A 175 5.09 7.26 -0.18
CA ALA A 175 3.82 7.46 0.48
C ALA A 175 3.91 8.66 1.43
N GLU A 176 2.81 9.39 1.57
CA GLU A 176 2.65 10.38 2.62
C GLU A 176 2.46 9.68 3.98
N ALA A 177 2.67 10.41 5.08
CA ALA A 177 2.58 9.81 6.43
C ALA A 177 1.21 9.18 6.73
N ASP A 178 0.15 9.66 6.09
CA ASP A 178 -1.23 9.18 6.17
C ASP A 178 -1.62 8.23 5.03
N GLU A 179 -0.64 7.70 4.27
CA GLU A 179 -0.88 6.76 3.17
C GLU A 179 -0.33 5.37 3.48
N ILE A 180 -1.00 4.35 2.92
CA ILE A 180 -0.51 2.98 2.87
C ILE A 180 -0.81 2.38 1.50
N PHE A 181 0.11 1.58 0.97
CA PHE A 181 -0.05 0.97 -0.34
C PHE A 181 -1.02 -0.22 -0.33
N ILE A 182 -1.75 -0.37 -1.43
CA ILE A 182 -2.57 -1.53 -1.73
C ILE A 182 -2.45 -1.87 -3.21
N SER A 183 -2.44 -3.17 -3.54
CA SER A 183 -2.39 -3.62 -4.93
C SER A 183 -3.78 -3.68 -5.55
N GLY A 184 -3.92 -3.09 -6.73
CA GLY A 184 -5.05 -3.30 -7.64
C GLY A 184 -4.71 -4.24 -8.80
N ALA A 185 -3.57 -4.94 -8.75
CA ALA A 185 -3.11 -5.83 -9.81
C ALA A 185 -4.10 -6.96 -10.09
N SER A 186 -4.31 -7.24 -11.36
CA SER A 186 -5.18 -8.29 -11.88
C SER A 186 -4.42 -9.24 -12.80
N VAL A 187 -5.05 -10.34 -13.20
CA VAL A 187 -4.47 -11.29 -14.16
C VAL A 187 -4.26 -10.67 -15.55
N ASP A 188 -4.99 -9.59 -15.87
CA ASP A 188 -4.88 -8.89 -17.14
C ASP A 188 -3.61 -8.03 -17.23
N ASP A 189 -3.05 -7.65 -16.10
CA ASP A 189 -1.80 -6.89 -16.03
C ASP A 189 -0.56 -7.78 -16.28
N ILE A 190 -0.74 -9.13 -16.32
CA ILE A 190 0.36 -10.08 -16.47
C ILE A 190 0.49 -10.53 -17.92
N LYS A 191 1.66 -10.26 -18.50
CA LYS A 191 2.05 -10.64 -19.86
C LYS A 191 3.10 -11.75 -19.83
N LEU A 192 2.68 -12.96 -20.22
CA LEU A 192 3.60 -14.08 -20.38
C LEU A 192 4.38 -13.93 -21.69
N LEU A 193 5.69 -14.02 -21.61
CA LEU A 193 6.61 -13.98 -22.75
C LEU A 193 7.11 -15.39 -23.04
N MET A 194 7.13 -15.76 -24.32
CA MET A 194 7.78 -16.99 -24.82
C MET A 194 9.21 -16.61 -25.24
N LEU A 195 10.18 -17.27 -24.68
CA LEU A 195 11.59 -17.19 -25.10
C LEU A 195 12.01 -18.49 -25.79
#